data_0a8b17dc22168aebda416596dbfdb855
#
_entry.id   0a8b17dc22168aebda416596dbfdb855
#
_cell.length_a   1.000
_cell.length_b   1.000
_cell.length_c   1.000
_cell.angle_alpha   90.00
_cell.angle_beta   90.00
_cell.angle_gamma   90.00
#
_symmetry.space_group_name_H-M   'P 1'
#
loop_
_entity.id
_entity.type
_entity.pdbx_description
1 polymer ?
#
loop_
_entity_poly.entity_id
_entity_poly.type
_entity_poly.pdbx_seq_one_letter_code
_entity_poly.pdbx_strand_id
1 'polypeptide(L)'
;DEAAVEKVAHLRFPDPAPCGKTPLRAAGLSKAYGSLEVFAGVDLAIDRGSRVVVLGLNGAGKTTLLRLLGGVEEPDSGEVIPGHGLKIGYYAQEHETIDTDLTVVENLRRAAPGMDDTQVRSVLGSFLFSGSDADKPARVLSGGEKTRLALAMLVVSSANVLLLDEPTNNLDPASREEILGALGTFTGAVVLVTHDEGAVEALNPDRGLLLP
;
A
#
# COMPACT_ATOMS: atom_id res chain seq x y z
N ASP A 1 13.42 -34.14 1.00
CA ASP A 1 13.91 -32.78 1.38
C ASP A 1 12.81 -31.79 1.13
N GLU A 2 11.94 -31.61 2.12
CA GLU A 2 11.05 -30.46 2.15
C GLU A 2 11.94 -29.24 2.38
N ALA A 3 12.18 -28.47 1.31
CA ALA A 3 12.75 -27.16 1.47
C ALA A 3 11.82 -26.38 2.41
N ALA A 4 12.31 -26.02 3.58
CA ALA A 4 11.57 -25.18 4.51
C ALA A 4 11.16 -23.93 3.74
N VAL A 5 9.87 -23.74 3.53
CA VAL A 5 9.35 -22.53 2.90
C VAL A 5 9.68 -21.39 3.86
N GLU A 6 10.63 -20.55 3.47
CA GLU A 6 10.97 -19.37 4.25
C GLU A 6 9.72 -18.49 4.34
N LYS A 7 9.22 -18.32 5.54
CA LYS A 7 7.99 -17.59 5.82
C LYS A 7 8.35 -16.24 6.44
N VAL A 8 7.77 -15.18 5.90
CA VAL A 8 7.76 -13.87 6.55
C VAL A 8 7.12 -14.04 7.93
N ALA A 9 7.70 -13.44 8.96
CA ALA A 9 7.14 -13.44 10.31
C ALA A 9 5.70 -12.91 10.29
N HIS A 10 4.93 -13.28 11.32
CA HIS A 10 3.53 -12.88 11.43
C HIS A 10 3.32 -11.40 11.15
N LEU A 11 2.64 -11.10 10.04
CA LEU A 11 2.44 -9.74 9.56
C LEU A 11 1.27 -9.07 10.28
N ARG A 12 1.53 -7.90 10.84
CA ARG A 12 0.51 -7.06 11.42
C ARG A 12 0.81 -5.60 11.11
N PHE A 13 -0.20 -4.88 10.64
CA PHE A 13 -0.10 -3.43 10.55
C PHE A 13 -0.20 -2.83 11.95
N PRO A 14 0.65 -1.86 12.30
CA PRO A 14 0.54 -1.17 13.59
C PRO A 14 -0.75 -0.38 13.68
N ASP A 15 -1.10 0.03 14.90
CA ASP A 15 -2.23 0.92 15.11
C ASP A 15 -2.05 2.19 14.27
N PRO A 16 -3.11 2.68 13.61
CA PRO A 16 -3.01 3.86 12.78
C PRO A 16 -2.64 5.09 13.61
N ALA A 17 -1.80 5.97 13.04
CA ALA A 17 -1.52 7.25 13.65
C ALA A 17 -2.81 8.07 13.83
N PRO A 18 -2.91 8.90 14.89
CA PRO A 18 -4.09 9.73 15.11
C PRO A 18 -4.38 10.64 13.92
N CYS A 19 -5.65 10.76 13.54
CA CYS A 19 -6.09 11.61 12.45
C CYS A 19 -7.49 12.17 12.73
N GLY A 20 -7.91 13.14 11.92
CA GLY A 20 -9.26 13.67 11.96
C GLY A 20 -10.31 12.68 11.46
N LYS A 21 -11.57 13.08 11.45
CA LYS A 21 -12.70 12.24 11.02
C LYS A 21 -12.60 11.80 9.56
N THR A 22 -12.11 12.67 8.69
CA THR A 22 -11.98 12.45 7.24
C THR A 22 -10.55 12.75 6.82
N PRO A 23 -9.60 11.80 7.00
CA PRO A 23 -8.18 12.06 6.73
C PRO A 23 -7.85 12.28 5.26
N LEU A 24 -8.71 11.85 4.32
CA LEU A 24 -8.45 11.99 2.90
C LEU A 24 -9.74 12.22 2.14
N ARG A 25 -9.74 13.22 1.24
CA ARG A 25 -10.85 13.51 0.34
C ARG A 25 -10.36 13.73 -1.08
N ALA A 26 -11.22 13.43 -2.02
CA ALA A 26 -11.05 13.75 -3.42
C ALA A 26 -12.30 14.50 -3.91
N ALA A 27 -12.11 15.59 -4.64
CA ALA A 27 -13.18 16.41 -5.15
C ALA A 27 -13.03 16.60 -6.66
N GLY A 28 -13.97 16.09 -7.44
CA GLY A 28 -14.07 16.28 -8.88
C GLY A 28 -12.87 15.78 -9.67
N LEU A 29 -12.24 14.68 -9.25
CA LEU A 29 -11.04 14.17 -9.91
C LEU A 29 -11.32 13.70 -11.33
N SER A 30 -10.53 14.18 -12.27
CA SER A 30 -10.53 13.74 -13.66
C SER A 30 -9.12 13.46 -14.13
N LYS A 31 -8.95 12.42 -14.93
CA LYS A 31 -7.68 12.04 -15.52
C LYS A 31 -7.86 11.41 -16.88
N ALA A 32 -7.02 11.82 -17.82
CA ALA A 32 -6.93 11.26 -19.16
C ALA A 32 -5.47 11.08 -19.56
N TYR A 33 -5.22 10.11 -20.41
CA TYR A 33 -3.93 9.90 -21.06
C TYR A 33 -4.12 10.00 -22.56
N GLY A 34 -3.72 11.15 -23.14
CA GLY A 34 -4.03 11.45 -24.53
C GLY A 34 -5.54 11.56 -24.75
N SER A 35 -6.06 10.76 -25.67
CA SER A 35 -7.50 10.70 -25.96
C SER A 35 -8.29 9.75 -25.06
N LEU A 36 -7.61 8.99 -24.20
CA LEU A 36 -8.24 8.04 -23.29
C LEU A 36 -8.59 8.73 -21.98
N GLU A 37 -9.88 9.03 -21.80
CA GLU A 37 -10.42 9.44 -20.50
C GLU A 37 -10.51 8.24 -19.58
N VAL A 38 -9.80 8.28 -18.45
CA VAL A 38 -9.78 7.19 -17.49
C VAL A 38 -10.97 7.30 -16.53
N PHE A 39 -11.24 8.49 -16.03
CA PHE A 39 -12.44 8.86 -15.29
C PHE A 39 -12.61 10.38 -15.26
N ALA A 40 -13.82 10.83 -14.96
CA ALA A 40 -14.14 12.23 -14.83
C ALA A 40 -15.06 12.49 -13.63
N GLY A 41 -14.78 13.55 -12.89
CA GLY A 41 -15.64 14.03 -11.81
C GLY A 41 -15.79 13.08 -10.62
N VAL A 42 -14.75 12.34 -10.24
CA VAL A 42 -14.82 11.41 -9.11
C VAL A 42 -14.72 12.16 -7.79
N ASP A 43 -15.74 11.98 -6.95
CA ASP A 43 -15.76 12.47 -5.58
C ASP A 43 -15.63 11.30 -4.60
N LEU A 44 -14.81 11.46 -3.57
CA LEU A 44 -14.56 10.41 -2.60
C LEU A 44 -14.17 11.02 -1.25
N ALA A 45 -14.80 10.57 -0.18
CA ALA A 45 -14.39 10.88 1.18
C ALA A 45 -13.98 9.58 1.89
N ILE A 46 -12.76 9.54 2.40
CA ILE A 46 -12.25 8.42 3.18
C ILE A 46 -12.27 8.83 4.64
N ASP A 47 -13.23 8.29 5.37
CA ASP A 47 -13.36 8.53 6.81
C ASP A 47 -12.40 7.62 7.59
N ARG A 48 -12.07 8.03 8.79
CA ARG A 48 -11.22 7.25 9.71
C ARG A 48 -11.81 5.84 9.90
N GLY A 49 -10.98 4.83 9.62
CA GLY A 49 -11.38 3.43 9.73
C GLY A 49 -12.28 2.92 8.60
N SER A 50 -12.58 3.73 7.59
CA SER A 50 -13.39 3.32 6.44
C SER A 50 -12.67 2.27 5.60
N ARG A 51 -13.41 1.27 5.11
CA ARG A 51 -12.89 0.16 4.31
C ARG A 51 -13.56 0.18 2.95
N VAL A 52 -12.82 0.61 1.96
CA VAL A 52 -13.33 0.86 0.61
C VAL A 52 -12.68 -0.10 -0.36
N VAL A 53 -13.50 -0.79 -1.16
CA VAL A 53 -13.02 -1.53 -2.33
C VAL A 53 -13.37 -0.75 -3.60
N VAL A 54 -12.39 -0.59 -4.49
CA VAL A 54 -12.57 0.09 -5.76
C VAL A 54 -12.93 -0.93 -6.83
N LEU A 55 -14.06 -0.75 -7.46
CA LEU A 55 -14.63 -1.63 -8.48
C LEU A 55 -14.67 -0.91 -9.83
N GLY A 56 -14.64 -1.66 -10.92
CA GLY A 56 -14.76 -1.14 -12.27
C GLY A 56 -14.18 -2.10 -13.29
N LEU A 57 -14.61 -1.95 -14.52
CA LEU A 57 -14.12 -2.78 -15.64
C LEU A 57 -12.75 -2.32 -16.13
N ASN A 58 -12.42 -1.05 -15.94
CA ASN A 58 -11.16 -0.46 -16.37
C ASN A 58 -10.11 -0.57 -15.27
N GLY A 59 -9.21 -1.58 -15.38
CA GLY A 59 -8.11 -1.76 -14.43
C GLY A 59 -7.17 -0.56 -14.34
N ALA A 60 -6.90 0.13 -15.45
CA ALA A 60 -6.05 1.31 -15.49
C ALA A 60 -6.63 2.46 -14.65
N GLY A 61 -7.95 2.66 -14.65
CA GLY A 61 -8.62 3.68 -13.85
C GLY A 61 -8.47 3.48 -12.36
N LYS A 62 -8.54 2.24 -11.90
CA LYS A 62 -8.40 1.90 -10.48
C LYS A 62 -6.98 2.21 -9.97
N THR A 63 -5.97 1.79 -10.71
CA THR A 63 -4.56 2.11 -10.40
C THR A 63 -4.32 3.61 -10.43
N THR A 64 -4.82 4.30 -11.45
CA THR A 64 -4.71 5.76 -11.58
C THR A 64 -5.32 6.47 -10.39
N LEU A 65 -6.50 6.06 -9.93
CA LEU A 65 -7.13 6.66 -8.74
C LEU A 65 -6.21 6.55 -7.51
N LEU A 66 -5.62 5.39 -7.26
CA LEU A 66 -4.69 5.23 -6.14
C LEU A 66 -3.44 6.10 -6.30
N ARG A 67 -2.91 6.25 -7.51
CA ARG A 67 -1.77 7.14 -7.78
C ARG A 67 -2.09 8.59 -7.50
N LEU A 68 -3.28 9.05 -7.86
CA LEU A 68 -3.73 10.41 -7.53
C LEU A 68 -3.90 10.59 -6.02
N LEU A 69 -4.56 9.66 -5.35
CA LEU A 69 -4.76 9.71 -3.89
C LEU A 69 -3.43 9.65 -3.14
N GLY A 70 -2.47 8.88 -3.62
CA GLY A 70 -1.14 8.76 -3.05
C GLY A 70 -0.20 9.92 -3.36
N GLY A 71 -0.62 10.86 -4.19
CA GLY A 71 0.20 12.02 -4.57
C GLY A 71 1.36 11.69 -5.51
N VAL A 72 1.36 10.52 -6.14
CA VAL A 72 2.38 10.10 -7.12
C VAL A 72 2.14 10.73 -8.49
N GLU A 73 0.90 11.09 -8.77
CA GLU A 73 0.47 11.69 -10.03
C GLU A 73 -0.54 12.82 -9.75
N GLU A 74 -0.54 13.84 -10.60
CA GLU A 74 -1.44 14.97 -10.50
C GLU A 74 -2.73 14.72 -11.31
N PRO A 75 -3.90 15.11 -10.80
CA PRO A 75 -5.12 15.07 -11.58
C PRO A 75 -5.12 16.14 -12.68
N ASP A 76 -5.86 15.91 -13.77
CA ASP A 76 -6.06 16.92 -14.81
C ASP A 76 -7.01 18.01 -14.33
N SER A 77 -8.00 17.64 -13.53
CA SER A 77 -8.89 18.57 -12.83
C SER A 77 -9.35 17.96 -11.51
N GLY A 78 -9.89 18.81 -10.64
CA GLY A 78 -10.21 18.42 -9.27
C GLY A 78 -9.00 18.45 -8.37
N GLU A 79 -9.19 18.04 -7.14
CA GLU A 79 -8.12 18.06 -6.13
C GLU A 79 -8.23 16.91 -5.14
N VAL A 80 -7.08 16.52 -4.62
CA VAL A 80 -6.95 15.61 -3.47
C VAL A 80 -6.69 16.46 -2.24
N ILE A 81 -7.53 16.32 -1.22
CA ILE A 81 -7.52 17.18 -0.03
C ILE A 81 -7.10 16.34 1.17
N PRO A 82 -5.87 16.52 1.68
CA PRO A 82 -5.45 15.87 2.91
C PRO A 82 -6.19 16.45 4.12
N GLY A 83 -6.66 15.58 5.00
CA GLY A 83 -7.24 15.96 6.26
C GLY A 83 -6.18 16.04 7.38
N HIS A 84 -6.64 16.38 8.58
CA HIS A 84 -5.76 16.49 9.74
C HIS A 84 -5.09 15.16 10.08
N GLY A 85 -3.77 15.19 10.19
CA GLY A 85 -2.98 14.04 10.62
C GLY A 85 -2.82 12.93 9.58
N LEU A 86 -3.20 13.17 8.32
CA LEU A 86 -3.07 12.15 7.27
C LEU A 86 -1.68 11.56 7.21
N LYS A 87 -1.61 10.23 7.27
CA LYS A 87 -0.44 9.42 6.96
C LYS A 87 -0.84 8.31 6.01
N ILE A 88 -0.32 8.36 4.79
CA ILE A 88 -0.60 7.38 3.75
C ILE A 88 0.47 6.28 3.77
N GLY A 89 0.02 5.02 3.73
CA GLY A 89 0.83 3.89 3.34
C GLY A 89 0.38 3.43 1.96
N TYR A 90 1.26 3.46 0.97
CA TYR A 90 0.91 3.11 -0.39
C TYR A 90 1.67 1.87 -0.85
N TYR A 91 0.93 0.81 -1.17
CA TYR A 91 1.45 -0.37 -1.84
C TYR A 91 1.08 -0.28 -3.32
N ALA A 92 2.01 0.19 -4.13
CA ALA A 92 1.81 0.45 -5.55
C ALA A 92 2.03 -0.81 -6.38
N GLN A 93 1.35 -0.87 -7.51
CA GLN A 93 1.61 -1.86 -8.55
C GLN A 93 3.08 -1.75 -9.02
N GLU A 94 3.70 -2.88 -9.36
CA GLU A 94 5.09 -2.95 -9.84
C GLU A 94 6.12 -2.30 -8.90
N HIS A 95 5.80 -2.19 -7.59
CA HIS A 95 6.71 -1.66 -6.57
C HIS A 95 7.21 -0.23 -6.83
N GLU A 96 6.38 0.61 -7.44
CA GLU A 96 6.71 2.01 -7.76
C GLU A 96 7.15 2.85 -6.57
N THR A 97 6.82 2.45 -5.34
CA THR A 97 7.20 3.18 -4.12
C THR A 97 8.64 2.90 -3.67
N ILE A 98 9.27 1.87 -4.20
CA ILE A 98 10.67 1.54 -3.90
C ILE A 98 11.58 2.42 -4.75
N ASP A 99 12.50 3.12 -4.08
CA ASP A 99 13.56 3.85 -4.78
C ASP A 99 14.72 2.88 -5.07
N THR A 100 14.91 2.58 -6.34
CA THR A 100 15.91 1.60 -6.81
C THR A 100 17.34 2.10 -6.68
N ASP A 101 17.55 3.39 -6.52
CA ASP A 101 18.88 3.99 -6.31
C ASP A 101 19.32 3.93 -4.84
N LEU A 102 18.39 3.66 -3.94
CA LEU A 102 18.66 3.50 -2.51
C LEU A 102 18.86 2.04 -2.13
N THR A 103 19.52 1.82 -0.99
CA THR A 103 19.63 0.48 -0.39
C THR A 103 18.31 0.05 0.26
N VAL A 104 18.23 -1.23 0.62
CA VAL A 104 17.09 -1.78 1.37
C VAL A 104 16.88 -1.01 2.68
N VAL A 105 17.93 -0.81 3.47
CA VAL A 105 17.91 -0.03 4.72
C VAL A 105 17.42 1.40 4.48
N GLU A 106 17.95 2.07 3.47
CA GLU A 106 17.59 3.47 3.18
C GLU A 106 16.11 3.60 2.76
N ASN A 107 15.60 2.65 1.98
CA ASN A 107 14.17 2.61 1.64
C ASN A 107 13.30 2.49 2.89
N LEU A 108 13.66 1.58 3.82
CA LEU A 108 12.87 1.40 5.03
C LEU A 108 12.93 2.63 5.93
N ARG A 109 14.10 3.26 6.09
CA ARG A 109 14.24 4.51 6.84
C ARG A 109 13.40 5.65 6.28
N ARG A 110 13.29 5.73 4.97
CA ARG A 110 12.44 6.73 4.32
C ARG A 110 10.96 6.56 4.69
N ALA A 111 10.51 5.32 4.85
CA ALA A 111 9.14 5.01 5.28
C ALA A 111 8.92 5.26 6.78
N ALA A 112 9.98 5.22 7.60
CA ALA A 112 9.91 5.37 9.05
C ALA A 112 11.12 6.18 9.58
N PRO A 113 11.17 7.48 9.32
CA PRO A 113 12.34 8.30 9.65
C PRO A 113 12.63 8.41 11.16
N GLY A 114 11.66 8.09 12.01
CA GLY A 114 11.82 8.09 13.46
C GLY A 114 12.44 6.81 14.05
N MET A 115 12.68 5.76 13.24
CA MET A 115 13.27 4.52 13.71
C MET A 115 14.79 4.61 13.74
N ASP A 116 15.42 4.04 14.79
CA ASP A 116 16.87 3.91 14.84
C ASP A 116 17.37 2.72 13.98
N ASP A 117 18.67 2.61 13.81
CA ASP A 117 19.27 1.57 12.96
C ASP A 117 18.95 0.14 13.44
N THR A 118 18.93 -0.08 14.75
CA THR A 118 18.61 -1.38 15.33
C THR A 118 17.17 -1.77 15.05
N GLN A 119 16.24 -0.85 15.20
CA GLN A 119 14.82 -1.06 14.90
C GLN A 119 14.60 -1.37 13.42
N VAL A 120 15.23 -0.59 12.53
CA VAL A 120 15.14 -0.79 11.08
C VAL A 120 15.63 -2.18 10.69
N ARG A 121 16.82 -2.58 11.18
CA ARG A 121 17.39 -3.89 10.87
C ARG A 121 16.60 -5.04 11.49
N SER A 122 15.99 -4.84 12.65
CA SER A 122 15.10 -5.82 13.27
C SER A 122 13.85 -6.08 12.41
N VAL A 123 13.22 -5.01 11.92
CA VAL A 123 12.07 -5.14 11.00
C VAL A 123 12.49 -5.86 9.71
N LEU A 124 13.61 -5.46 9.11
CA LEU A 124 14.12 -6.11 7.90
C LEU A 124 14.39 -7.59 8.12
N GLY A 125 14.93 -7.97 9.27
CA GLY A 125 15.13 -9.38 9.62
C GLY A 125 13.85 -10.19 9.62
N SER A 126 12.76 -9.62 10.13
CA SER A 126 11.42 -10.25 10.09
C SER A 126 10.84 -10.39 8.68
N PHE A 127 11.38 -9.64 7.71
CA PHE A 127 11.05 -9.73 6.28
C PHE A 127 12.15 -10.45 5.48
N LEU A 128 13.01 -11.23 6.15
CA LEU A 128 14.05 -12.06 5.54
C LEU A 128 15.21 -11.28 4.91
N PHE A 129 15.44 -10.05 5.35
CA PHE A 129 16.64 -9.28 5.02
C PHE A 129 17.57 -9.24 6.24
N SER A 130 18.59 -10.05 6.25
CA SER A 130 19.53 -10.13 7.37
C SER A 130 20.96 -9.85 6.93
N GLY A 131 21.78 -9.36 7.84
CA GLY A 131 23.19 -9.08 7.59
C GLY A 131 23.41 -8.14 6.41
N SER A 132 24.21 -8.58 5.45
CA SER A 132 24.55 -7.78 4.25
C SER A 132 23.37 -7.57 3.28
N ASP A 133 22.30 -8.35 3.41
CA ASP A 133 21.13 -8.19 2.53
C ASP A 133 20.48 -6.82 2.70
N ALA A 134 20.51 -6.27 3.90
CA ALA A 134 19.96 -4.94 4.19
C ALA A 134 20.74 -3.81 3.52
N ASP A 135 21.99 -4.03 3.16
CA ASP A 135 22.86 -3.03 2.53
C ASP A 135 22.89 -3.12 1.01
N LYS A 136 22.16 -4.07 0.42
CA LYS A 136 22.04 -4.21 -1.03
C LYS A 136 21.29 -3.03 -1.63
N PRO A 137 21.69 -2.55 -2.84
CA PRO A 137 20.86 -1.63 -3.60
C PRO A 137 19.52 -2.28 -3.96
N ALA A 138 18.43 -1.53 -3.87
CA ALA A 138 17.11 -2.08 -4.14
C ALA A 138 16.95 -2.55 -5.61
N ARG A 139 17.70 -1.97 -6.55
CA ARG A 139 17.67 -2.36 -7.97
C ARG A 139 18.09 -3.81 -8.24
N VAL A 140 18.89 -4.42 -7.36
CA VAL A 140 19.36 -5.82 -7.55
C VAL A 140 18.44 -6.85 -6.92
N LEU A 141 17.38 -6.43 -6.24
CA LEU A 141 16.42 -7.32 -5.60
C LEU A 141 15.60 -8.10 -6.64
N SER A 142 15.30 -9.35 -6.33
CA SER A 142 14.30 -10.13 -7.06
C SER A 142 12.90 -9.56 -6.89
N GLY A 143 11.93 -10.01 -7.70
CA GLY A 143 10.53 -9.61 -7.55
C GLY A 143 9.97 -9.92 -6.16
N GLY A 144 10.23 -11.13 -5.63
CA GLY A 144 9.80 -11.52 -4.29
C GLY A 144 10.45 -10.70 -3.18
N GLU A 145 11.74 -10.38 -3.33
CA GLU A 145 12.45 -9.51 -2.39
C GLU A 145 11.90 -8.08 -2.41
N LYS A 146 11.60 -7.54 -3.58
CA LYS A 146 10.95 -6.22 -3.71
C LYS A 146 9.57 -6.21 -3.04
N THR A 147 8.80 -7.27 -3.21
CA THR A 147 7.49 -7.41 -2.53
C THR A 147 7.66 -7.37 -1.02
N ARG A 148 8.63 -8.13 -0.47
CA ARG A 148 8.91 -8.12 0.98
C ARG A 148 9.34 -6.74 1.47
N LEU A 149 10.18 -6.04 0.73
CA LEU A 149 10.59 -4.68 1.08
C LEU A 149 9.40 -3.71 1.08
N ALA A 150 8.57 -3.75 0.04
CA ALA A 150 7.37 -2.90 -0.02
C ALA A 150 6.42 -3.16 1.15
N LEU A 151 6.23 -4.41 1.55
CA LEU A 151 5.42 -4.77 2.72
C LEU A 151 6.05 -4.28 4.02
N ALA A 152 7.36 -4.40 4.17
CA ALA A 152 8.08 -3.89 5.34
C ALA A 152 7.92 -2.36 5.45
N MET A 153 8.03 -1.64 4.36
CA MET A 153 7.82 -0.19 4.31
C MET A 153 6.40 0.17 4.74
N LEU A 154 5.41 -0.60 4.30
CA LEU A 154 4.01 -0.39 4.66
C LEU A 154 3.77 -0.61 6.16
N VAL A 155 4.34 -1.67 6.73
CA VAL A 155 4.20 -2.01 8.16
C VAL A 155 4.79 -0.92 9.05
N VAL A 156 5.93 -0.33 8.70
CA VAL A 156 6.58 0.69 9.54
C VAL A 156 6.00 2.09 9.38
N SER A 157 5.14 2.30 8.39
CA SER A 157 4.64 3.64 8.05
C SER A 157 3.69 4.24 9.10
N SER A 158 3.10 3.43 9.98
CA SER A 158 2.04 3.86 10.93
C SER A 158 0.89 4.59 10.22
N ALA A 159 0.59 4.19 9.00
CA ALA A 159 -0.41 4.83 8.17
C ALA A 159 -1.80 4.77 8.81
N ASN A 160 -2.57 5.82 8.64
CA ASN A 160 -4.00 5.84 8.97
C ASN A 160 -4.90 5.69 7.75
N VAL A 161 -4.32 5.77 6.55
CA VAL A 161 -4.95 5.40 5.28
C VAL A 161 -4.00 4.52 4.49
N LEU A 162 -4.39 3.29 4.23
CA LEU A 162 -3.67 2.37 3.36
C LEU A 162 -4.28 2.40 1.96
N LEU A 163 -3.45 2.63 0.96
CA LEU A 163 -3.80 2.52 -0.45
C LEU A 163 -3.12 1.27 -0.99
N LEU A 164 -3.90 0.25 -1.32
CA LEU A 164 -3.38 -1.07 -1.69
C LEU A 164 -3.81 -1.43 -3.11
N ASP A 165 -2.85 -1.54 -4.01
CA ASP A 165 -3.08 -1.94 -5.40
C ASP A 165 -2.62 -3.37 -5.63
N GLU A 166 -3.58 -4.29 -5.74
CA GLU A 166 -3.35 -5.72 -5.93
C GLU A 166 -2.31 -6.30 -4.94
N PRO A 167 -2.50 -6.13 -3.62
CA PRO A 167 -1.46 -6.46 -2.64
C PRO A 167 -1.17 -7.95 -2.52
N THR A 168 -2.02 -8.82 -3.04
CA THR A 168 -1.83 -10.27 -3.02
C THR A 168 -1.26 -10.84 -4.31
N ASN A 169 -1.08 -10.01 -5.35
CA ASN A 169 -0.51 -10.47 -6.62
C ASN A 169 0.92 -10.95 -6.45
N ASN A 170 1.24 -12.06 -7.11
CA ASN A 170 2.57 -12.67 -7.14
C ASN A 170 3.12 -13.07 -5.76
N LEU A 171 2.23 -13.24 -4.77
CA LEU A 171 2.60 -13.77 -3.47
C LEU A 171 2.47 -15.29 -3.45
N ASP A 172 3.38 -15.94 -2.72
CA ASP A 172 3.20 -17.34 -2.33
C ASP A 172 2.00 -17.49 -1.37
N PRO A 173 1.44 -18.70 -1.20
CA PRO A 173 0.26 -18.89 -0.35
C PRO A 173 0.46 -18.46 1.10
N ALA A 174 1.65 -18.65 1.67
CA ALA A 174 1.94 -18.31 3.06
C ALA A 174 1.98 -16.79 3.26
N SER A 175 2.64 -16.06 2.35
CA SER A 175 2.69 -14.58 2.38
C SER A 175 1.32 -13.97 2.12
N ARG A 176 0.53 -14.58 1.22
CA ARG A 176 -0.85 -14.15 0.97
C ARG A 176 -1.70 -14.24 2.24
N GLU A 177 -1.63 -15.34 2.98
CA GLU A 177 -2.37 -15.50 4.23
C GLU A 177 -1.96 -14.45 5.28
N GLU A 178 -0.68 -14.12 5.37
CA GLU A 178 -0.20 -13.07 6.28
C GLU A 178 -0.78 -11.71 5.93
N ILE A 179 -0.85 -11.35 4.65
CA ILE A 179 -1.47 -10.10 4.20
C ILE A 179 -2.97 -10.09 4.51
N LEU A 180 -3.68 -11.18 4.23
CA LEU A 180 -5.12 -11.29 4.52
C LEU A 180 -5.40 -11.14 6.02
N GLY A 181 -4.58 -11.77 6.86
CA GLY A 181 -4.67 -11.62 8.32
C GLY A 181 -4.45 -10.17 8.77
N ALA A 182 -3.45 -9.50 8.20
CA ALA A 182 -3.15 -8.10 8.50
C ALA A 182 -4.29 -7.16 8.08
N LEU A 183 -4.89 -7.39 6.91
CA LEU A 183 -6.07 -6.63 6.45
C LEU A 183 -7.25 -6.80 7.40
N GLY A 184 -7.49 -8.02 7.86
CA GLY A 184 -8.62 -8.32 8.75
C GLY A 184 -8.52 -7.66 10.12
N THR A 185 -7.31 -7.42 10.62
CA THR A 185 -7.06 -6.84 11.95
C THR A 185 -6.74 -5.36 11.95
N PHE A 186 -6.42 -4.77 10.81
CA PHE A 186 -6.12 -3.35 10.72
C PHE A 186 -7.34 -2.49 11.02
N THR A 187 -7.19 -1.47 11.86
CA THR A 187 -8.28 -0.60 12.31
C THR A 187 -8.33 0.75 11.61
N GLY A 188 -7.34 1.09 10.81
CA GLY A 188 -7.31 2.31 10.00
C GLY A 188 -8.11 2.18 8.71
N ALA A 189 -8.14 3.25 7.93
CA ALA A 189 -8.81 3.26 6.65
C ALA A 189 -8.01 2.50 5.58
N VAL A 190 -8.73 1.82 4.69
CA VAL A 190 -8.14 1.08 3.57
C VAL A 190 -8.90 1.40 2.29
N VAL A 191 -8.17 1.68 1.23
CA VAL A 191 -8.69 1.73 -0.14
C VAL A 191 -8.01 0.59 -0.92
N LEU A 192 -8.78 -0.41 -1.27
CA LEU A 192 -8.28 -1.64 -1.88
C LEU A 192 -8.69 -1.76 -3.33
N VAL A 193 -7.72 -2.02 -4.19
CA VAL A 193 -7.92 -2.47 -5.57
C VAL A 193 -7.47 -3.91 -5.65
N THR A 194 -8.35 -4.84 -6.01
CA THR A 194 -8.00 -6.25 -6.11
C THR A 194 -8.97 -7.02 -6.99
N HIS A 195 -8.49 -8.13 -7.57
CA HIS A 195 -9.28 -9.20 -8.18
C HIS A 195 -9.37 -10.43 -7.28
N ASP A 196 -8.73 -10.39 -6.11
CA ASP A 196 -8.71 -11.48 -5.14
C ASP A 196 -9.94 -11.39 -4.21
N GLU A 197 -10.90 -12.29 -4.38
CA GLU A 197 -12.10 -12.35 -3.56
C GLU A 197 -11.78 -12.56 -2.07
N GLY A 198 -10.73 -13.34 -1.78
CA GLY A 198 -10.27 -13.54 -0.40
C GLY A 198 -9.78 -12.26 0.26
N ALA A 199 -9.15 -11.36 -0.52
CA ALA A 199 -8.73 -10.05 -0.01
C ALA A 199 -9.93 -9.15 0.28
N VAL A 200 -10.96 -9.19 -0.56
CA VAL A 200 -12.23 -8.46 -0.32
C VAL A 200 -12.92 -8.99 0.94
N GLU A 201 -13.00 -10.30 1.11
CA GLU A 201 -13.59 -10.92 2.32
C GLU A 201 -12.80 -10.54 3.58
N ALA A 202 -11.47 -10.59 3.54
CA ALA A 202 -10.62 -10.24 4.67
C ALA A 202 -10.76 -8.76 5.05
N LEU A 203 -10.87 -7.88 4.07
CA LEU A 203 -11.10 -6.45 4.30
C LEU A 203 -12.47 -6.20 4.93
N ASN A 204 -13.49 -6.96 4.52
CA ASN A 204 -14.88 -6.74 4.91
C ASN A 204 -15.31 -5.28 4.67
N PRO A 205 -15.37 -4.83 3.40
CA PRO A 205 -15.56 -3.43 3.07
C PRO A 205 -16.93 -2.90 3.53
N ASP A 206 -16.96 -1.68 4.01
CA ASP A 206 -18.19 -0.95 4.32
C ASP A 206 -18.74 -0.21 3.09
N ARG A 207 -17.91 -0.04 2.07
CA ARG A 207 -18.29 0.69 0.85
C ARG A 207 -17.55 0.17 -0.38
N GLY A 208 -18.27 0.09 -1.49
CA GLY A 208 -17.69 -0.08 -2.82
C GLY A 208 -17.72 1.23 -3.59
N LEU A 209 -16.61 1.59 -4.23
CA LEU A 209 -16.53 2.70 -5.18
C LEU A 209 -16.50 2.14 -6.59
N LEU A 210 -17.54 2.40 -7.36
CA LEU A 210 -17.60 1.98 -8.77
C LEU A 210 -17.05 3.11 -9.65
N LEU A 211 -15.97 2.84 -10.34
CA LEU A 211 -15.45 3.73 -11.38
C LEU A 211 -16.16 3.47 -12.70
N PRO A 212 -16.52 4.54 -13.42
CA PRO A 212 -17.20 4.42 -14.70
C PRO A 212 -16.34 3.75 -15.78
#